data_3c2ed40ff5e5d35279d3c3d8be58e630
#
_entry.id   3c2ed40ff5e5d35279d3c3d8be58e630
#
_cell.length_a   1.000
_cell.length_b   1.000
_cell.length_c   1.000
_cell.angle_alpha   90.00
_cell.angle_beta   90.00
_cell.angle_gamma   90.00
#
_symmetry.space_group_name_H-M   'P 1'
#
loop_
_entity.id
_entity.type
_entity.pdbx_description
1 polymer ?
#
loop_
_entity_poly.entity_id
_entity_poly.type
_entity_poly.pdbx_seq_one_letter_code
_entity_poly.pdbx_strand_id
1 'polypeptide(L)'
;MKVGDALATAIDAGAGIAIERHTCEVNARAANNHPTTSGHAEANSLGAICTADDRFTIQRTDLMPSTDVPGMIQAGVAAARQLGPAPDASPLAGPDEAGGTHSRLDGEELPCGGPDLDSMAGALQRVLSESREHGLVCAGYAFQRSEREILALSTGVRRESDLGFASLGFTVRTADSSRSSFLGRSARRLSQIDAGALFAEARRRLEWTDRTVSLPPGDYEVILDSSAAADLLNRLFWEMHAQAADEGRTLFSSLPGKGVGEQLYSPLVTVESDPDDPEMPVADYVRTLGDGRSHHDEQGGVGLLGYLSVFDSGFPIPPATWIDKGVQGPLVCNRSWARDHDHEFRPRADNLRMRGTSTTLDEMIASTKRGLLINSFWYVRAADPSSLLLTGSTRDGVYLIENGEVTAHVNNFRFTNSAVEVFKRTVEVGEANTTLTREYAMNFASTPPIRVETFHLSSVSEAV
;
A
#
# COMPACT_ATOMS: atom_id res chain seq x y z
N MET A 1 31.27 -10.41 1.57
CA MET A 1 30.52 -11.65 1.25
C MET A 1 29.81 -11.35 -0.06
N LYS A 2 29.85 -12.23 -1.05
CA LYS A 2 29.08 -12.00 -2.28
C LYS A 2 27.58 -12.14 -1.95
N VAL A 3 26.75 -11.43 -2.69
CA VAL A 3 25.28 -11.57 -2.55
C VAL A 3 24.93 -13.04 -2.80
N GLY A 4 24.18 -13.66 -1.89
CA GLY A 4 23.81 -15.07 -1.90
C GLY A 4 24.73 -16.02 -1.11
N ASP A 5 25.92 -15.59 -0.68
CA ASP A 5 26.81 -16.45 0.12
C ASP A 5 26.26 -16.73 1.53
N ALA A 6 25.66 -15.70 2.15
CA ALA A 6 25.04 -15.80 3.47
C ALA A 6 23.81 -16.72 3.44
N LEU A 7 23.04 -16.63 2.37
CA LEU A 7 21.86 -17.45 2.14
C LEU A 7 22.20 -18.94 2.06
N ALA A 8 23.20 -19.31 1.22
CA ALA A 8 23.67 -20.69 1.13
C ALA A 8 24.16 -21.20 2.49
N THR A 9 24.96 -20.38 3.18
CA THR A 9 25.46 -20.70 4.53
C THR A 9 24.34 -20.94 5.53
N ALA A 10 23.24 -20.14 5.48
CA ALA A 10 22.09 -20.31 6.35
C ALA A 10 21.34 -21.64 6.09
N ILE A 11 21.12 -21.97 4.81
CA ILE A 11 20.47 -23.23 4.43
C ILE A 11 21.33 -24.43 4.84
N ASP A 12 22.66 -24.40 4.58
CA ASP A 12 23.59 -25.45 4.95
C ASP A 12 23.67 -25.63 6.48
N ALA A 13 23.49 -24.56 7.25
CA ALA A 13 23.44 -24.59 8.70
C ALA A 13 22.11 -25.12 9.27
N GLY A 14 21.09 -25.34 8.44
CA GLY A 14 19.81 -25.94 8.82
C GLY A 14 18.62 -24.98 8.84
N ALA A 15 18.71 -23.79 8.24
CA ALA A 15 17.53 -22.97 8.01
C ALA A 15 16.57 -23.65 7.04
N GLY A 16 15.26 -23.64 7.35
CA GLY A 16 14.23 -24.10 6.43
C GLY A 16 14.01 -23.13 5.28
N ILE A 17 14.03 -21.82 5.60
CA ILE A 17 13.88 -20.70 4.66
C ILE A 17 14.93 -19.66 5.01
N ALA A 18 15.56 -19.06 4.00
CA ALA A 18 16.45 -17.93 4.17
C ALA A 18 16.13 -16.85 3.14
N ILE A 19 16.14 -15.60 3.55
CA ILE A 19 15.92 -14.43 2.69
C ILE A 19 17.08 -13.45 2.92
N GLU A 20 17.87 -13.21 1.88
CA GLU A 20 18.91 -12.19 1.88
C GLU A 20 18.37 -10.97 1.14
N ARG A 21 18.49 -9.78 1.76
CA ARG A 21 18.08 -8.51 1.18
C ARG A 21 19.22 -7.53 1.15
N HIS A 22 19.40 -6.93 0.00
CA HIS A 22 20.19 -5.73 -0.16
C HIS A 22 19.24 -4.58 -0.44
N THR A 23 19.18 -3.62 0.48
CA THR A 23 18.22 -2.51 0.44
C THR A 23 18.99 -1.19 0.41
N CYS A 24 18.56 -0.30 -0.47
CA CYS A 24 19.01 1.08 -0.52
C CYS A 24 17.80 2.01 -0.42
N GLU A 25 17.80 2.90 0.56
CA GLU A 25 16.73 3.87 0.78
C GLU A 25 17.29 5.30 0.76
N VAL A 26 16.54 6.18 0.13
CA VAL A 26 16.77 7.62 0.21
C VAL A 26 15.45 8.32 0.52
N ASN A 27 15.52 9.35 1.35
CA ASN A 27 14.35 10.16 1.67
C ASN A 27 14.75 11.63 1.86
N ALA A 28 13.81 12.50 1.57
CA ALA A 28 13.91 13.92 1.86
C ALA A 28 12.55 14.46 2.30
N ARG A 29 12.58 15.36 3.28
CA ARG A 29 11.38 16.06 3.77
C ARG A 29 11.58 17.56 3.71
N ALA A 30 10.48 18.26 3.54
CA ALA A 30 10.47 19.72 3.51
C ALA A 30 9.27 20.25 4.27
N ALA A 31 9.43 21.42 4.87
CA ALA A 31 8.36 22.18 5.50
C ALA A 31 8.62 23.69 5.28
N ASN A 32 7.52 24.44 5.09
CA ASN A 32 7.59 25.89 4.88
C ASN A 32 8.60 26.32 3.79
N ASN A 33 8.58 25.59 2.66
CA ASN A 33 9.46 25.80 1.50
C ASN A 33 10.95 25.56 1.76
N HIS A 34 11.32 24.92 2.86
CA HIS A 34 12.71 24.59 3.18
C HIS A 34 12.89 23.08 3.41
N PRO A 35 13.97 22.50 2.91
CA PRO A 35 14.36 21.16 3.31
C PRO A 35 14.55 21.08 4.83
N THR A 36 14.04 20.02 5.46
CA THR A 36 14.16 19.82 6.90
C THR A 36 15.04 18.64 7.25
N THR A 37 14.85 17.52 6.57
CA THR A 37 15.63 16.30 6.77
C THR A 37 15.87 15.62 5.44
N SER A 38 17.01 14.94 5.34
CA SER A 38 17.31 13.98 4.28
C SER A 38 18.05 12.81 4.88
N GLY A 39 17.86 11.64 4.32
CA GLY A 39 18.51 10.42 4.77
C GLY A 39 18.88 9.51 3.59
N HIS A 40 19.97 8.79 3.78
CA HIS A 40 20.37 7.68 2.94
C HIS A 40 20.69 6.52 3.87
N ALA A 41 20.16 5.33 3.55
CA ALA A 41 20.46 4.11 4.27
C ALA A 41 20.74 2.99 3.26
N GLU A 42 21.76 2.22 3.53
CA GLU A 42 22.09 1.01 2.79
C GLU A 42 22.22 -0.12 3.81
N ALA A 43 21.56 -1.24 3.56
CA ALA A 43 21.56 -2.38 4.46
C ALA A 43 21.66 -3.69 3.68
N ASN A 44 22.49 -4.59 4.19
CA ASN A 44 22.48 -5.99 3.81
C ASN A 44 21.98 -6.79 4.99
N SER A 45 20.92 -7.54 4.83
CA SER A 45 20.31 -8.29 5.92
C SER A 45 20.01 -9.73 5.51
N LEU A 46 20.02 -10.60 6.51
CA LEU A 46 19.60 -11.99 6.40
C LEU A 46 18.45 -12.22 7.38
N GLY A 47 17.34 -12.68 6.86
CA GLY A 47 16.27 -13.28 7.64
C GLY A 47 16.24 -14.78 7.42
N ALA A 48 16.06 -15.56 8.48
CA ALA A 48 15.98 -17.02 8.36
C ALA A 48 14.87 -17.57 9.23
N ILE A 49 14.12 -18.53 8.70
CA ILE A 49 13.14 -19.32 9.43
C ILE A 49 13.79 -20.67 9.71
N CYS A 50 14.13 -20.86 10.98
CA CYS A 50 14.74 -22.09 11.47
C CYS A 50 13.64 -23.05 11.88
N THR A 51 13.44 -24.12 11.09
CA THR A 51 12.39 -25.10 11.32
C THR A 51 12.89 -26.31 12.07
N ALA A 52 12.03 -26.90 12.90
CA ALA A 52 12.23 -28.20 13.55
C ALA A 52 10.88 -28.92 13.57
N ASP A 53 10.67 -29.82 12.60
CA ASP A 53 9.37 -30.44 12.29
C ASP A 53 8.29 -29.38 12.02
N ASP A 54 7.25 -29.33 12.84
CA ASP A 54 6.11 -28.38 12.78
C ASP A 54 6.33 -27.11 13.60
N ARG A 55 7.56 -26.82 14.00
CA ARG A 55 7.95 -25.69 14.86
C ARG A 55 8.91 -24.78 14.11
N PHE A 56 8.94 -23.52 14.47
CA PHE A 56 9.90 -22.61 13.88
C PHE A 56 10.29 -21.45 14.82
N THR A 57 11.44 -20.86 14.51
CA THR A 57 11.85 -19.55 15.02
C THR A 57 12.29 -18.66 13.87
N ILE A 58 12.26 -17.36 14.09
CA ILE A 58 12.73 -16.39 13.11
C ILE A 58 14.01 -15.77 13.65
N GLN A 59 15.06 -15.82 12.84
CA GLN A 59 16.34 -15.19 13.12
C GLN A 59 16.55 -14.04 12.12
N ARG A 60 17.17 -12.96 12.59
CA ARG A 60 17.50 -11.82 11.74
C ARG A 60 18.79 -11.19 12.14
N THR A 61 19.53 -10.72 11.16
CA THR A 61 20.78 -10.00 11.38
C THR A 61 21.08 -9.10 10.19
N ASP A 62 21.75 -8.00 10.47
CA ASP A 62 22.49 -7.27 9.45
C ASP A 62 23.76 -8.07 9.10
N LEU A 63 24.07 -8.16 7.81
CA LEU A 63 25.21 -8.90 7.32
C LEU A 63 26.46 -8.04 7.39
N MET A 64 27.26 -8.30 8.42
CA MET A 64 28.61 -7.73 8.60
C MET A 64 29.67 -8.82 8.32
N PRO A 65 30.91 -8.46 7.99
CA PRO A 65 31.99 -9.44 7.80
C PRO A 65 32.20 -10.38 9.00
N SER A 66 31.82 -9.93 10.20
CA SER A 66 31.96 -10.70 11.45
C SER A 66 30.68 -11.45 11.84
N THR A 67 29.62 -11.44 11.03
CA THR A 67 28.36 -12.12 11.38
C THR A 67 28.53 -13.63 11.35
N ASP A 68 28.29 -14.28 12.48
CA ASP A 68 28.28 -15.75 12.61
C ASP A 68 26.91 -16.31 12.19
N VAL A 69 26.70 -16.45 10.89
CA VAL A 69 25.46 -17.00 10.32
C VAL A 69 25.22 -18.45 10.80
N PRO A 70 26.19 -19.37 10.74
CA PRO A 70 25.97 -20.75 11.19
C PRO A 70 25.54 -20.83 12.66
N GLY A 71 26.24 -20.12 13.56
CA GLY A 71 25.91 -20.11 14.98
C GLY A 71 24.52 -19.57 15.26
N MET A 72 24.12 -18.50 14.58
CA MET A 72 22.78 -17.94 14.65
C MET A 72 21.69 -18.92 14.24
N ILE A 73 21.89 -19.63 13.11
CA ILE A 73 20.91 -20.60 12.60
C ILE A 73 20.83 -21.83 13.53
N GLN A 74 21.96 -22.36 13.98
CA GLN A 74 21.97 -23.49 14.90
C GLN A 74 21.26 -23.15 16.23
N ALA A 75 21.47 -21.97 16.77
CA ALA A 75 20.75 -21.48 17.95
C ALA A 75 19.23 -21.37 17.67
N GLY A 76 18.85 -20.86 16.49
CA GLY A 76 17.46 -20.79 16.07
C GLY A 76 16.78 -22.16 15.97
N VAL A 77 17.43 -23.14 15.35
CA VAL A 77 16.92 -24.52 15.26
C VAL A 77 16.80 -25.15 16.64
N ALA A 78 17.79 -24.94 17.51
CA ALA A 78 17.75 -25.46 18.87
C ALA A 78 16.59 -24.83 19.69
N ALA A 79 16.33 -23.55 19.50
CA ALA A 79 15.20 -22.86 20.10
C ALA A 79 13.85 -23.35 19.55
N ALA A 80 13.73 -23.56 18.23
CA ALA A 80 12.53 -24.08 17.61
C ALA A 80 12.08 -25.42 18.23
N ARG A 81 13.02 -26.31 18.51
CA ARG A 81 12.74 -27.61 19.15
C ARG A 81 12.10 -27.50 20.54
N GLN A 82 12.21 -26.35 21.20
CA GLN A 82 11.64 -26.10 22.53
C GLN A 82 10.27 -25.44 22.48
N LEU A 83 9.82 -25.00 21.31
CA LEU A 83 8.50 -24.37 21.12
C LEU A 83 7.39 -25.42 20.94
N GLY A 84 6.15 -25.00 21.05
CA GLY A 84 5.00 -25.80 20.61
C GLY A 84 4.89 -25.83 19.09
N PRO A 85 4.07 -26.75 18.55
CA PRO A 85 3.74 -26.77 17.12
C PRO A 85 3.16 -25.45 16.64
N ALA A 86 3.54 -25.00 15.45
CA ALA A 86 2.92 -23.86 14.82
C ALA A 86 1.52 -24.25 14.29
N PRO A 87 0.47 -23.46 14.58
CA PRO A 87 -0.89 -23.82 14.16
C PRO A 87 -1.05 -23.83 12.63
N ASP A 88 -0.20 -23.11 11.92
CA ASP A 88 -0.17 -22.98 10.46
C ASP A 88 0.94 -23.83 9.79
N ALA A 89 1.56 -24.76 10.55
CA ALA A 89 2.61 -25.60 10.03
C ALA A 89 2.17 -26.36 8.77
N SER A 90 3.01 -26.27 7.75
CA SER A 90 2.80 -26.91 6.46
C SER A 90 4.15 -27.28 5.84
N PRO A 91 4.24 -28.30 5.00
CA PRO A 91 5.47 -28.60 4.28
C PRO A 91 5.95 -27.37 3.48
N LEU A 92 7.26 -27.13 3.46
CA LEU A 92 7.84 -26.08 2.62
C LEU A 92 7.62 -26.41 1.14
N ALA A 93 7.50 -25.37 0.31
CA ALA A 93 7.36 -25.53 -1.13
C ALA A 93 8.47 -26.39 -1.72
N GLY A 94 8.10 -27.41 -2.50
CA GLY A 94 9.03 -28.12 -3.36
C GLY A 94 9.23 -27.40 -4.71
N PRO A 95 10.32 -27.73 -5.46
CA PRO A 95 10.57 -27.13 -6.76
C PRO A 95 9.40 -27.26 -7.75
N ASP A 96 8.69 -28.39 -7.73
CA ASP A 96 7.55 -28.64 -8.62
C ASP A 96 6.35 -27.73 -8.25
N GLU A 97 6.06 -27.58 -6.95
CA GLU A 97 4.96 -26.73 -6.45
C GLU A 97 5.28 -25.25 -6.63
N ALA A 98 6.55 -24.88 -6.50
CA ALA A 98 6.99 -23.50 -6.69
C ALA A 98 7.13 -23.12 -8.17
N GLY A 99 7.00 -24.05 -9.13
CA GLY A 99 7.22 -23.75 -10.55
C GLY A 99 8.71 -23.60 -10.92
N GLY A 100 9.61 -24.25 -10.18
CA GLY A 100 11.04 -24.22 -10.41
C GLY A 100 11.77 -23.00 -9.81
N THR A 101 13.01 -22.80 -10.23
CA THR A 101 13.80 -21.60 -9.88
C THR A 101 13.42 -20.47 -10.81
N HIS A 102 13.07 -19.33 -10.24
CA HIS A 102 12.68 -18.15 -11.01
C HIS A 102 13.49 -16.92 -10.56
N SER A 103 13.98 -16.14 -11.54
CA SER A 103 14.71 -14.90 -11.30
C SER A 103 14.06 -13.77 -12.10
N ARG A 104 13.68 -12.71 -11.42
CA ARG A 104 13.16 -11.46 -12.00
C ARG A 104 14.14 -10.32 -11.75
N LEU A 105 15.38 -10.55 -12.10
CA LEU A 105 16.40 -9.49 -12.10
C LEU A 105 16.29 -8.74 -13.42
N ASP A 106 16.08 -7.45 -13.37
CA ASP A 106 15.95 -6.59 -14.57
C ASP A 106 17.26 -6.45 -15.35
N GLY A 107 18.35 -7.06 -14.90
CA GLY A 107 19.67 -6.93 -15.52
C GLY A 107 20.31 -5.54 -15.36
N GLU A 108 19.58 -4.56 -14.88
CA GLU A 108 20.14 -3.31 -14.40
C GLU A 108 20.67 -3.54 -12.99
N GLU A 109 21.90 -3.14 -12.72
CA GLU A 109 22.36 -3.05 -11.34
C GLU A 109 21.38 -2.16 -10.58
N LEU A 110 20.85 -2.67 -9.46
CA LEU A 110 20.18 -1.76 -8.52
C LEU A 110 21.15 -0.62 -8.28
N PRO A 111 20.71 0.64 -8.39
CA PRO A 111 21.58 1.77 -8.12
C PRO A 111 21.88 1.87 -6.63
N CYS A 112 22.59 0.86 -6.12
CA CYS A 112 23.23 0.92 -4.82
C CYS A 112 24.60 1.61 -4.90
N GLY A 113 24.92 2.15 -6.05
CA GLY A 113 26.13 2.93 -6.32
C GLY A 113 25.92 4.43 -6.42
N GLY A 114 25.01 4.97 -5.66
CA GLY A 114 24.60 6.36 -5.68
C GLY A 114 23.13 6.40 -6.07
N PRO A 115 22.24 6.24 -5.09
CA PRO A 115 20.86 6.53 -5.39
C PRO A 115 20.86 7.96 -5.89
N ASP A 116 19.93 8.18 -6.69
CA ASP A 116 19.59 9.42 -7.29
C ASP A 116 19.18 10.46 -6.22
N LEU A 117 20.11 10.70 -5.26
CA LEU A 117 19.99 11.82 -4.31
C LEU A 117 19.79 13.12 -5.09
N ASP A 118 20.40 13.21 -6.27
CA ASP A 118 20.23 14.36 -7.16
C ASP A 118 18.83 14.39 -7.75
N SER A 119 18.25 13.26 -8.18
CA SER A 119 16.85 13.20 -8.62
C SER A 119 15.88 13.48 -7.50
N MET A 120 16.14 12.97 -6.31
CA MET A 120 15.28 13.20 -5.15
C MET A 120 15.36 14.64 -4.71
N ALA A 121 16.57 15.18 -4.56
CA ALA A 121 16.79 16.59 -4.28
C ALA A 121 16.16 17.45 -5.37
N GLY A 122 16.34 17.06 -6.64
CA GLY A 122 15.78 17.75 -7.81
C GLY A 122 14.25 17.78 -7.82
N ALA A 123 13.58 16.65 -7.60
CA ALA A 123 12.12 16.57 -7.58
C ALA A 123 11.50 17.43 -6.46
N LEU A 124 12.00 17.27 -5.23
CA LEU A 124 11.50 18.05 -4.10
C LEU A 124 11.88 19.52 -4.22
N GLN A 125 13.13 19.82 -4.64
CA GLN A 125 13.60 21.19 -4.85
C GLN A 125 12.79 21.92 -5.92
N ARG A 126 12.39 21.23 -6.99
CA ARG A 126 11.51 21.78 -8.02
C ARG A 126 10.19 22.24 -7.42
N VAL A 127 9.50 21.38 -6.68
CA VAL A 127 8.24 21.73 -6.00
C VAL A 127 8.41 22.90 -5.05
N LEU A 128 9.51 22.94 -4.27
CA LEU A 128 9.79 24.04 -3.34
C LEU A 128 10.12 25.36 -4.05
N SER A 129 10.84 25.32 -5.17
CA SER A 129 11.18 26.52 -5.96
C SER A 129 9.94 27.11 -6.60
N GLU A 130 9.14 26.27 -7.26
CA GLU A 130 7.88 26.71 -7.86
C GLU A 130 6.91 27.24 -6.81
N SER A 131 6.84 26.61 -5.62
CA SER A 131 6.01 27.15 -4.51
C SER A 131 6.43 28.56 -4.11
N ARG A 132 7.74 28.84 -3.99
CA ARG A 132 8.25 30.18 -3.67
C ARG A 132 7.96 31.19 -4.77
N GLU A 133 8.15 30.78 -6.03
CA GLU A 133 7.88 31.65 -7.20
C GLU A 133 6.42 32.08 -7.29
N HIS A 134 5.49 31.20 -6.87
CA HIS A 134 4.06 31.46 -6.85
C HIS A 134 3.53 31.99 -5.50
N GLY A 135 4.39 32.31 -4.53
CA GLY A 135 3.97 32.82 -3.22
C GLY A 135 3.20 31.80 -2.37
N LEU A 136 3.38 30.51 -2.65
CA LEU A 136 2.75 29.41 -1.93
C LEU A 136 3.71 28.84 -0.86
N VAL A 137 3.14 28.19 0.14
CA VAL A 137 3.87 27.48 1.18
C VAL A 137 3.71 25.97 0.95
N CYS A 138 4.83 25.26 0.87
CA CYS A 138 4.86 23.83 0.62
C CYS A 138 5.43 23.07 1.82
N ALA A 139 4.82 21.92 2.10
CA ALA A 139 5.36 20.86 2.94
C ALA A 139 5.22 19.53 2.19
N GLY A 140 6.24 18.67 2.22
CA GLY A 140 6.19 17.43 1.48
C GLY A 140 7.37 16.51 1.76
N TYR A 141 7.35 15.37 1.09
CA TYR A 141 8.42 14.39 1.17
C TYR A 141 8.59 13.69 -0.18
N ALA A 142 9.81 13.24 -0.41
CA ALA A 142 10.17 12.31 -1.46
C ALA A 142 10.85 11.10 -0.83
N PHE A 143 10.58 9.92 -1.36
CA PHE A 143 11.12 8.66 -0.90
C PHE A 143 11.41 7.75 -2.08
N GLN A 144 12.53 7.03 -2.03
CA GLN A 144 12.80 5.93 -2.95
C GLN A 144 13.49 4.80 -2.21
N ARG A 145 13.03 3.58 -2.46
CA ARG A 145 13.66 2.34 -2.02
C ARG A 145 13.91 1.45 -3.22
N SER A 146 15.10 0.90 -3.27
CA SER A 146 15.49 -0.18 -4.18
C SER A 146 15.91 -1.37 -3.34
N GLU A 147 15.45 -2.56 -3.68
CA GLU A 147 15.73 -3.78 -2.93
C GLU A 147 16.00 -4.92 -3.89
N ARG A 148 17.13 -5.58 -3.73
CA ARG A 148 17.38 -6.91 -4.29
C ARG A 148 17.11 -7.94 -3.22
N GLU A 149 16.20 -8.86 -3.50
CA GLU A 149 15.85 -9.96 -2.60
C GLU A 149 16.18 -11.30 -3.23
N ILE A 150 16.79 -12.18 -2.44
CA ILE A 150 16.99 -13.58 -2.80
C ILE A 150 16.40 -14.41 -1.69
N LEU A 151 15.46 -15.29 -2.04
CA LEU A 151 14.86 -16.28 -1.16
C LEU A 151 15.34 -17.65 -1.54
N ALA A 152 15.69 -18.49 -0.55
CA ALA A 152 15.97 -19.89 -0.74
C ALA A 152 15.29 -20.75 0.33
N LEU A 153 14.84 -21.94 -0.07
CA LEU A 153 14.29 -22.95 0.81
C LEU A 153 15.22 -24.17 0.85
N SER A 154 15.25 -24.87 1.98
CA SER A 154 15.99 -26.12 2.15
C SER A 154 15.53 -27.22 1.20
N THR A 155 14.36 -27.09 0.58
CA THR A 155 13.82 -27.97 -0.46
C THR A 155 14.45 -27.77 -1.84
N GLY A 156 15.30 -26.74 -2.02
CA GLY A 156 15.93 -26.39 -3.29
C GLY A 156 15.24 -25.31 -4.10
N VAL A 157 14.12 -24.75 -3.62
CA VAL A 157 13.49 -23.59 -4.25
C VAL A 157 14.36 -22.37 -4.08
N ARG A 158 14.52 -21.56 -5.15
CA ARG A 158 15.21 -20.28 -5.14
C ARG A 158 14.42 -19.25 -5.93
N ARG A 159 14.27 -18.06 -5.37
CA ARG A 159 13.60 -16.90 -5.95
C ARG A 159 14.51 -15.69 -5.87
N GLU A 160 14.49 -14.86 -6.90
CA GLU A 160 15.25 -13.60 -6.94
C GLU A 160 14.37 -12.53 -7.54
N SER A 161 14.39 -11.35 -6.94
CA SER A 161 13.66 -10.19 -7.48
C SER A 161 14.38 -8.87 -7.18
N ASP A 162 14.27 -7.95 -8.13
CA ASP A 162 14.60 -6.55 -7.96
C ASP A 162 13.31 -5.76 -7.77
N LEU A 163 13.18 -5.14 -6.61
CA LEU A 163 12.01 -4.39 -6.19
C LEU A 163 12.35 -2.91 -6.10
N GLY A 164 11.46 -2.07 -6.55
CA GLY A 164 11.61 -0.63 -6.46
C GLY A 164 10.29 0.02 -6.06
N PHE A 165 10.35 0.98 -5.16
CA PHE A 165 9.23 1.83 -4.80
C PHE A 165 9.71 3.25 -4.59
N ALA A 166 9.05 4.20 -5.21
CA ALA A 166 9.29 5.62 -5.02
C ALA A 166 7.98 6.36 -4.82
N SER A 167 8.04 7.45 -4.08
CA SER A 167 6.88 8.33 -3.88
C SER A 167 7.31 9.78 -3.74
N LEU A 168 6.47 10.66 -4.25
CA LEU A 168 6.51 12.10 -4.04
C LEU A 168 5.13 12.53 -3.57
N GLY A 169 5.04 13.14 -2.39
CA GLY A 169 3.82 13.67 -1.84
C GLY A 169 4.04 15.04 -1.21
N PHE A 170 3.16 15.99 -1.48
CA PHE A 170 3.26 17.32 -0.90
C PHE A 170 1.90 18.01 -0.79
N THR A 171 1.81 18.91 0.17
CA THR A 171 0.73 19.87 0.32
C THR A 171 1.25 21.25 -0.03
N VAL A 172 0.56 21.94 -0.92
CA VAL A 172 0.73 23.39 -1.14
C VAL A 172 -0.43 24.14 -0.51
N ARG A 173 -0.14 25.31 0.05
CA ARG A 173 -1.15 26.17 0.67
C ARG A 173 -0.87 27.64 0.39
N THR A 174 -1.90 28.45 0.47
CA THR A 174 -1.78 29.91 0.44
C THR A 174 -1.02 30.41 1.68
N ALA A 175 -0.43 31.61 1.58
CA ALA A 175 0.37 32.18 2.67
C ALA A 175 -0.44 32.38 3.97
N ASP A 176 -1.72 32.68 3.85
CA ASP A 176 -2.68 32.82 4.96
C ASP A 176 -3.22 31.47 5.47
N SER A 177 -2.82 30.37 4.83
CA SER A 177 -3.29 29.00 5.11
C SER A 177 -4.81 28.78 4.94
N SER A 178 -5.52 29.68 4.27
CA SER A 178 -6.96 29.56 4.06
C SER A 178 -7.34 28.48 3.05
N ARG A 179 -6.41 28.11 2.15
CA ARG A 179 -6.60 27.10 1.12
C ARG A 179 -5.39 26.19 1.03
N SER A 180 -5.64 24.91 0.84
CA SER A 180 -4.58 23.90 0.67
C SER A 180 -4.98 22.86 -0.37
N SER A 181 -3.99 22.21 -0.98
CA SER A 181 -4.17 21.08 -1.88
C SER A 181 -3.02 20.09 -1.67
N PHE A 182 -3.37 18.82 -1.48
CA PHE A 182 -2.43 17.71 -1.42
C PHE A 182 -2.41 16.98 -2.76
N LEU A 183 -1.23 16.64 -3.26
CA LEU A 183 -1.06 15.68 -4.33
C LEU A 183 0.09 14.72 -4.02
N GLY A 184 -0.04 13.50 -4.51
CA GLY A 184 0.99 12.48 -4.39
C GLY A 184 0.91 11.44 -5.50
N ARG A 185 2.07 10.90 -5.85
CA ARG A 185 2.24 9.82 -6.81
C ARG A 185 3.23 8.80 -6.27
N SER A 186 3.02 7.55 -6.65
CA SER A 186 4.00 6.48 -6.48
C SER A 186 4.44 5.95 -7.84
N ALA A 187 5.65 5.42 -7.90
CA ALA A 187 6.22 4.79 -9.08
C ALA A 187 7.31 3.81 -8.66
N ARG A 188 7.83 3.02 -9.57
CA ARG A 188 8.98 2.16 -9.30
C ARG A 188 10.26 2.98 -9.00
N ARG A 189 10.42 4.12 -9.68
CA ARG A 189 11.55 5.05 -9.51
C ARG A 189 11.03 6.49 -9.45
N LEU A 190 11.70 7.32 -8.67
CA LEU A 190 11.30 8.73 -8.52
C LEU A 190 11.41 9.51 -9.84
N SER A 191 12.36 9.13 -10.72
CA SER A 191 12.51 9.72 -12.04
C SER A 191 11.31 9.52 -12.97
N GLN A 192 10.39 8.61 -12.65
CA GLN A 192 9.15 8.39 -13.38
C GLN A 192 8.02 9.33 -12.92
N ILE A 193 8.23 10.10 -11.84
CA ILE A 193 7.24 11.05 -11.31
C ILE A 193 7.58 12.45 -11.81
N ASP A 194 6.71 13.02 -12.64
CA ASP A 194 6.83 14.42 -13.06
C ASP A 194 6.41 15.36 -11.94
N ALA A 195 7.39 15.82 -11.16
CA ALA A 195 7.18 16.73 -10.04
C ALA A 195 6.61 18.09 -10.47
N GLY A 196 6.96 18.56 -11.68
CA GLY A 196 6.46 19.84 -12.23
C GLY A 196 4.98 19.73 -12.62
N ALA A 197 4.60 18.68 -13.34
CA ALA A 197 3.20 18.45 -13.70
C ALA A 197 2.33 18.27 -12.43
N LEU A 198 2.86 17.55 -11.41
CA LEU A 198 2.16 17.35 -10.15
C LEU A 198 1.97 18.68 -9.39
N PHE A 199 3.01 19.53 -9.37
CA PHE A 199 2.90 20.87 -8.77
C PHE A 199 1.92 21.76 -9.53
N ALA A 200 1.99 21.77 -10.86
CA ALA A 200 1.08 22.56 -11.69
C ALA A 200 -0.39 22.21 -11.42
N GLU A 201 -0.70 20.92 -11.26
CA GLU A 201 -2.03 20.45 -10.89
C GLU A 201 -2.42 20.89 -9.47
N ALA A 202 -1.53 20.77 -8.48
CA ALA A 202 -1.82 21.23 -7.11
C ALA A 202 -2.11 22.73 -7.06
N ARG A 203 -1.33 23.51 -7.81
CA ARG A 203 -1.53 24.96 -7.95
C ARG A 203 -2.85 25.27 -8.65
N ARG A 204 -3.16 24.60 -9.77
CA ARG A 204 -4.43 24.76 -10.50
C ARG A 204 -5.62 24.58 -9.56
N ARG A 205 -5.57 23.58 -8.68
CA ARG A 205 -6.64 23.34 -7.71
C ARG A 205 -6.80 24.45 -6.67
N LEU A 206 -5.72 25.10 -6.24
CA LEU A 206 -5.78 26.27 -5.38
C LEU A 206 -6.36 27.49 -6.11
N GLU A 207 -6.14 27.58 -7.41
CA GLU A 207 -6.55 28.70 -8.26
C GLU A 207 -7.98 28.54 -8.83
N TRP A 208 -8.67 27.39 -8.62
CA TRP A 208 -10.05 27.23 -9.09
C TRP A 208 -10.98 28.33 -8.58
N THR A 209 -10.76 28.81 -7.35
CA THR A 209 -11.55 29.89 -6.75
C THR A 209 -10.82 30.45 -5.52
N ASP A 210 -11.03 31.74 -5.26
CA ASP A 210 -10.56 32.39 -4.03
C ASP A 210 -11.61 32.37 -2.90
N ARG A 211 -12.81 31.91 -3.22
CA ARG A 211 -13.91 31.87 -2.26
C ARG A 211 -13.72 30.70 -1.29
N THR A 212 -13.89 30.98 -0.01
CA THR A 212 -13.98 29.98 1.05
C THR A 212 -15.34 29.98 1.70
N VAL A 213 -15.92 28.83 2.00
CA VAL A 213 -17.21 28.72 2.68
C VAL A 213 -17.14 27.67 3.77
N SER A 214 -17.91 27.87 4.84
CA SER A 214 -18.16 26.82 5.83
C SER A 214 -19.48 26.13 5.53
N LEU A 215 -19.44 24.82 5.39
CA LEU A 215 -20.62 24.00 5.24
C LEU A 215 -20.90 23.21 6.54
N PRO A 216 -22.16 22.94 6.87
CA PRO A 216 -22.51 22.09 8.00
C PRO A 216 -22.15 20.62 7.74
N PRO A 217 -22.03 19.80 8.79
CA PRO A 217 -22.00 18.35 8.63
C PRO A 217 -23.30 17.85 8.02
N GLY A 218 -23.26 16.67 7.38
CA GLY A 218 -24.42 16.09 6.69
C GLY A 218 -24.02 15.08 5.64
N ASP A 219 -24.98 14.67 4.84
CA ASP A 219 -24.79 13.77 3.72
C ASP A 219 -24.60 14.56 2.42
N TYR A 220 -23.56 14.23 1.69
CA TYR A 220 -23.20 14.91 0.44
C TYR A 220 -22.92 13.90 -0.67
N GLU A 221 -23.29 14.25 -1.90
CA GLU A 221 -22.67 13.64 -3.07
C GLU A 221 -21.20 14.08 -3.09
N VAL A 222 -20.27 13.15 -3.29
CA VAL A 222 -18.84 13.47 -3.28
C VAL A 222 -18.13 12.86 -4.48
N ILE A 223 -17.12 13.53 -4.97
CA ILE A 223 -16.04 12.94 -5.75
C ILE A 223 -14.90 12.71 -4.76
N LEU A 224 -14.54 11.47 -4.51
CA LEU A 224 -13.31 11.12 -3.81
C LEU A 224 -12.19 11.08 -4.84
N ASP A 225 -11.17 11.91 -4.67
CA ASP A 225 -9.99 11.85 -5.53
C ASP A 225 -9.22 10.56 -5.34
N SER A 226 -8.36 10.21 -6.27
CA SER A 226 -7.60 8.95 -6.31
C SER A 226 -6.96 8.59 -4.97
N SER A 227 -6.35 9.56 -4.27
CA SER A 227 -5.73 9.33 -2.96
C SER A 227 -6.76 8.98 -1.88
N ALA A 228 -7.88 9.69 -1.84
CA ALA A 228 -8.96 9.41 -0.88
C ALA A 228 -9.62 8.05 -1.16
N ALA A 229 -9.87 7.73 -2.44
CA ALA A 229 -10.43 6.44 -2.84
C ALA A 229 -9.47 5.29 -2.52
N ALA A 230 -8.15 5.48 -2.76
CA ALA A 230 -7.13 4.47 -2.47
C ALA A 230 -7.01 4.15 -0.98
N ASP A 231 -7.11 5.15 -0.09
CA ASP A 231 -7.09 4.92 1.36
C ASP A 231 -8.24 4.02 1.82
N LEU A 232 -9.45 4.24 1.30
CA LEU A 232 -10.62 3.41 1.62
C LEU A 232 -10.51 2.02 0.98
N LEU A 233 -10.01 1.93 -0.25
CA LEU A 233 -9.83 0.66 -0.95
C LEU A 233 -8.81 -0.24 -0.24
N ASN A 234 -7.67 0.32 0.15
CA ASN A 234 -6.67 -0.42 0.91
C ASN A 234 -7.24 -0.92 2.25
N ARG A 235 -8.03 -0.08 2.92
CA ARG A 235 -8.65 -0.48 4.19
C ARG A 235 -9.67 -1.60 3.99
N LEU A 236 -10.46 -1.56 2.91
CA LEU A 236 -11.36 -2.65 2.54
C LEU A 236 -10.58 -3.93 2.25
N PHE A 237 -9.51 -3.84 1.46
CA PHE A 237 -8.72 -5.00 1.08
C PHE A 237 -8.04 -5.68 2.28
N TRP A 238 -7.68 -4.94 3.31
CA TRP A 238 -7.13 -5.51 4.54
C TRP A 238 -8.08 -6.42 5.31
N GLU A 239 -9.37 -6.28 5.11
CA GLU A 239 -10.37 -7.14 5.75
C GLU A 239 -10.70 -8.40 4.93
N MET A 240 -10.19 -8.50 3.69
CA MET A 240 -10.48 -9.62 2.78
C MET A 240 -9.63 -10.86 3.10
N HIS A 241 -9.74 -11.38 4.32
CA HIS A 241 -9.02 -12.58 4.76
C HIS A 241 -10.00 -13.68 5.18
N ALA A 242 -9.85 -14.89 4.59
CA ALA A 242 -10.71 -16.04 4.86
C ALA A 242 -10.71 -16.43 6.34
N GLN A 243 -9.51 -16.56 6.93
CA GLN A 243 -9.38 -16.90 8.36
C GLN A 243 -10.08 -15.88 9.26
N ALA A 244 -9.87 -14.58 9.02
CA ALA A 244 -10.53 -13.54 9.83
C ALA A 244 -12.07 -13.57 9.68
N ALA A 245 -12.55 -13.87 8.47
CA ALA A 245 -13.97 -14.01 8.19
C ALA A 245 -14.58 -15.22 8.91
N ASP A 246 -13.89 -16.36 8.93
CA ASP A 246 -14.34 -17.57 9.62
C ASP A 246 -14.34 -17.40 11.13
N GLU A 247 -13.34 -16.70 11.67
CA GLU A 247 -13.22 -16.41 13.10
C GLU A 247 -14.13 -15.29 13.61
N GLY A 248 -14.99 -14.72 12.78
CA GLY A 248 -15.96 -13.72 13.20
C GLY A 248 -15.40 -12.29 13.36
N ARG A 249 -14.23 -11.99 12.77
CA ARG A 249 -13.48 -10.75 13.03
C ARG A 249 -13.62 -9.67 11.95
N THR A 250 -14.32 -9.95 10.84
CA THR A 250 -14.52 -8.98 9.74
C THR A 250 -15.98 -8.87 9.35
N LEU A 251 -16.28 -7.88 8.52
CA LEU A 251 -17.61 -7.72 7.92
C LEU A 251 -18.08 -8.97 7.14
N PHE A 252 -17.14 -9.71 6.53
CA PHE A 252 -17.43 -10.90 5.75
C PHE A 252 -17.95 -12.06 6.61
N SER A 253 -17.71 -12.02 7.91
CA SER A 253 -18.11 -13.09 8.85
C SER A 253 -19.59 -13.37 8.87
N SER A 254 -20.43 -12.33 8.75
CA SER A 254 -21.89 -12.41 8.81
C SER A 254 -22.55 -12.66 7.45
N LEU A 255 -21.79 -12.59 6.35
CA LEU A 255 -22.32 -12.75 5.01
C LEU A 255 -22.41 -14.23 4.61
N PRO A 256 -23.47 -14.64 3.85
CA PRO A 256 -23.53 -15.98 3.26
C PRO A 256 -22.28 -16.24 2.42
N GLY A 257 -21.69 -17.44 2.52
CA GLY A 257 -20.46 -17.78 1.77
C GLY A 257 -19.31 -16.78 1.99
N LYS A 258 -19.31 -16.07 3.13
CA LYS A 258 -18.37 -14.97 3.42
C LYS A 258 -18.41 -13.87 2.35
N GLY A 259 -19.54 -13.68 1.72
CA GLY A 259 -19.77 -12.69 0.67
C GLY A 259 -19.22 -13.06 -0.71
N VAL A 260 -18.49 -14.16 -0.85
CA VAL A 260 -17.94 -14.59 -2.14
C VAL A 260 -19.08 -14.92 -3.12
N GLY A 261 -19.04 -14.30 -4.31
CA GLY A 261 -20.10 -14.40 -5.32
C GLY A 261 -21.26 -13.42 -5.13
N GLU A 262 -21.30 -12.66 -4.04
CA GLU A 262 -22.36 -11.69 -3.76
C GLU A 262 -22.06 -10.32 -4.38
N GLN A 263 -23.09 -9.63 -4.87
CA GLN A 263 -23.00 -8.27 -5.36
C GLN A 263 -22.95 -7.28 -4.17
N LEU A 264 -21.77 -7.05 -3.63
CA LEU A 264 -21.59 -6.17 -2.48
C LEU A 264 -21.32 -4.71 -2.85
N TYR A 265 -20.82 -4.46 -4.07
CA TYR A 265 -20.37 -3.15 -4.53
C TYR A 265 -21.10 -2.75 -5.80
N SER A 266 -20.89 -1.50 -6.24
CA SER A 266 -21.38 -1.03 -7.54
C SER A 266 -20.79 -1.86 -8.68
N PRO A 267 -21.55 -2.16 -9.74
CA PRO A 267 -21.03 -2.83 -10.95
C PRO A 267 -19.87 -2.08 -11.64
N LEU A 268 -19.63 -0.85 -11.27
CA LEU A 268 -18.51 -0.04 -11.78
C LEU A 268 -17.18 -0.38 -11.08
N VAL A 269 -17.21 -1.12 -9.95
CA VAL A 269 -16.03 -1.43 -9.17
C VAL A 269 -15.44 -2.77 -9.59
N THR A 270 -14.22 -2.74 -10.12
CA THR A 270 -13.40 -3.93 -10.37
C THR A 270 -12.03 -3.70 -9.76
N VAL A 271 -11.56 -4.65 -8.94
CA VAL A 271 -10.30 -4.54 -8.19
C VAL A 271 -9.46 -5.79 -8.42
N GLU A 272 -8.21 -5.57 -8.76
CA GLU A 272 -7.27 -6.62 -9.16
C GLU A 272 -5.91 -6.41 -8.51
N SER A 273 -5.11 -7.48 -8.48
CA SER A 273 -3.68 -7.44 -8.26
C SER A 273 -2.97 -8.34 -9.26
N ASP A 274 -1.85 -7.89 -9.77
CA ASP A 274 -1.02 -8.61 -10.72
C ASP A 274 0.46 -8.32 -10.43
N PRO A 275 1.26 -9.33 -10.03
CA PRO A 275 2.69 -9.12 -9.81
C PRO A 275 3.43 -8.57 -11.04
N ASP A 276 2.90 -8.87 -12.25
CA ASP A 276 3.47 -8.45 -13.53
C ASP A 276 2.95 -7.11 -14.06
N ASP A 277 2.15 -6.38 -13.26
CA ASP A 277 1.66 -5.06 -13.66
C ASP A 277 2.84 -4.15 -14.06
N PRO A 278 2.89 -3.64 -15.29
CA PRO A 278 4.05 -2.90 -15.80
C PRO A 278 4.32 -1.56 -15.09
N GLU A 279 3.28 -0.97 -14.50
CA GLU A 279 3.40 0.28 -13.75
C GLU A 279 3.73 0.04 -12.27
N MET A 280 3.33 -1.13 -11.76
CA MET A 280 3.40 -1.47 -10.34
C MET A 280 3.96 -2.90 -10.12
N PRO A 281 5.12 -3.25 -10.71
CA PRO A 281 5.66 -4.60 -10.57
C PRO A 281 6.07 -4.88 -9.12
N VAL A 282 5.72 -6.07 -8.64
CA VAL A 282 6.05 -6.56 -7.30
C VAL A 282 6.57 -8.00 -7.36
N ALA A 283 6.99 -8.57 -6.23
CA ALA A 283 7.40 -9.97 -6.19
C ALA A 283 6.24 -10.88 -6.58
N ASP A 284 6.53 -11.88 -7.41
CA ASP A 284 5.58 -12.88 -7.91
C ASP A 284 5.55 -14.17 -7.07
N TYR A 285 6.11 -14.11 -5.87
CA TYR A 285 6.16 -15.21 -4.91
C TYR A 285 5.87 -14.73 -3.49
N VAL A 286 5.33 -15.62 -2.68
CA VAL A 286 5.11 -15.36 -1.26
C VAL A 286 6.46 -15.23 -0.55
N ARG A 287 6.63 -14.15 0.18
CA ARG A 287 7.85 -13.80 0.90
C ARG A 287 7.52 -13.27 2.30
N THR A 288 7.33 -14.15 3.25
CA THR A 288 7.07 -13.72 4.61
C THR A 288 8.13 -14.22 5.57
N LEU A 289 8.64 -13.30 6.39
CA LEU A 289 9.51 -13.61 7.52
C LEU A 289 8.72 -13.62 8.84
N GLY A 290 7.41 -13.40 8.78
CA GLY A 290 6.60 -13.26 9.99
C GLY A 290 7.01 -12.07 10.87
N ASP A 291 7.62 -11.04 10.28
CA ASP A 291 8.25 -9.95 11.02
C ASP A 291 7.34 -8.79 11.39
N GLY A 292 6.07 -8.88 11.06
CA GLY A 292 5.20 -7.75 11.27
C GLY A 292 5.60 -6.49 10.47
N ARG A 293 6.74 -6.51 9.81
CA ARG A 293 7.25 -5.43 8.98
C ARG A 293 6.90 -5.64 7.50
N SER A 294 5.63 -5.78 7.19
CA SER A 294 5.16 -5.03 6.05
C SER A 294 5.33 -3.57 6.49
N HIS A 295 5.72 -2.66 5.63
CA HIS A 295 6.05 -1.27 5.93
C HIS A 295 5.01 -0.46 6.75
N HIS A 296 4.08 -1.07 7.47
CA HIS A 296 2.86 -0.48 8.01
C HIS A 296 2.51 -0.82 9.45
N ASP A 297 3.35 -1.58 10.15
CA ASP A 297 3.06 -1.96 11.54
C ASP A 297 3.48 -0.89 12.58
N GLU A 298 3.87 0.30 12.14
CA GLU A 298 4.11 1.42 13.07
C GLU A 298 2.84 1.91 13.79
N GLN A 299 1.66 1.39 13.44
CA GLN A 299 0.39 1.85 14.01
C GLN A 299 -0.43 0.78 14.76
N GLY A 300 0.19 -0.35 15.16
CA GLY A 300 -0.41 -1.26 16.15
C GLY A 300 -1.71 -1.96 15.71
N GLY A 301 -1.97 -2.07 14.40
CA GLY A 301 -3.00 -2.97 13.90
C GLY A 301 -2.48 -4.42 13.94
N VAL A 302 -3.33 -5.39 14.22
CA VAL A 302 -3.05 -6.80 13.92
C VAL A 302 -2.88 -6.85 12.40
N GLY A 303 -1.63 -6.64 11.98
CA GLY A 303 -1.30 -6.38 10.59
C GLY A 303 -1.72 -7.55 9.73
N LEU A 304 -1.92 -7.29 8.48
CA LEU A 304 -2.12 -8.23 7.37
C LEU A 304 -1.30 -9.53 7.46
N LEU A 305 -0.19 -9.51 8.17
CA LEU A 305 0.72 -10.64 8.34
C LEU A 305 0.23 -11.69 9.34
N GLY A 306 -0.72 -11.38 10.20
CA GLY A 306 -1.32 -12.38 11.10
C GLY A 306 -2.06 -13.50 10.37
N TYR A 307 -2.27 -13.35 9.06
CA TYR A 307 -2.96 -14.33 8.22
C TYR A 307 -2.08 -14.94 7.13
N LEU A 308 -0.82 -14.52 7.02
CA LEU A 308 0.16 -15.11 6.11
C LEU A 308 1.01 -16.10 6.89
N SER A 309 1.26 -17.25 6.29
CA SER A 309 2.12 -18.29 6.86
C SER A 309 3.55 -18.17 6.34
N VAL A 310 4.53 -18.31 7.23
CA VAL A 310 5.95 -18.41 6.82
C VAL A 310 6.18 -19.62 5.93
N PHE A 311 5.39 -20.69 6.14
CA PHE A 311 5.45 -21.92 5.37
C PHE A 311 4.96 -21.78 3.92
N ASP A 312 4.33 -20.66 3.57
CA ASP A 312 3.90 -20.36 2.20
C ASP A 312 4.98 -19.65 1.39
N SER A 313 6.12 -19.31 1.99
CA SER A 313 7.22 -18.64 1.29
C SER A 313 7.71 -19.47 0.09
N GLY A 314 7.95 -18.77 -1.02
CA GLY A 314 8.40 -19.36 -2.28
C GLY A 314 7.28 -19.84 -3.22
N PHE A 315 6.03 -19.95 -2.75
CA PHE A 315 4.89 -20.21 -3.64
C PHE A 315 4.63 -19.04 -4.58
N PRO A 316 4.26 -19.31 -5.83
CA PRO A 316 3.93 -18.26 -6.80
C PRO A 316 2.67 -17.50 -6.38
N ILE A 317 2.62 -16.23 -6.72
CA ILE A 317 1.45 -15.36 -6.57
C ILE A 317 0.87 -15.10 -7.97
N PRO A 318 -0.23 -15.74 -8.34
CA PRO A 318 -0.87 -15.48 -9.63
C PRO A 318 -1.62 -14.13 -9.61
N PRO A 319 -1.90 -13.54 -10.79
CA PRO A 319 -2.86 -12.46 -10.89
C PRO A 319 -4.21 -12.85 -10.28
N ALA A 320 -4.86 -11.89 -9.63
CA ALA A 320 -6.14 -12.14 -8.96
C ALA A 320 -7.11 -10.97 -9.17
N THR A 321 -8.40 -11.31 -9.37
CA THR A 321 -9.50 -10.36 -9.33
C THR A 321 -10.23 -10.51 -8.01
N TRP A 322 -10.16 -9.49 -7.17
CA TRP A 322 -10.73 -9.47 -5.82
C TRP A 322 -12.18 -8.99 -5.81
N ILE A 323 -12.51 -8.10 -6.73
CA ILE A 323 -13.88 -7.63 -6.97
C ILE A 323 -14.06 -7.59 -8.50
N ASP A 324 -15.05 -8.27 -9.03
CA ASP A 324 -15.38 -8.23 -10.46
C ASP A 324 -16.75 -7.59 -10.69
N LYS A 325 -16.75 -6.38 -11.24
CA LYS A 325 -17.98 -5.61 -11.50
C LYS A 325 -18.93 -5.59 -10.30
N GLY A 326 -18.34 -5.34 -9.14
CA GLY A 326 -19.06 -5.25 -7.87
C GLY A 326 -19.33 -6.57 -7.16
N VAL A 327 -19.07 -7.70 -7.80
CA VAL A 327 -19.19 -9.03 -7.18
C VAL A 327 -17.93 -9.32 -6.36
N GLN A 328 -18.09 -9.70 -5.10
CA GLN A 328 -16.98 -10.11 -4.25
C GLN A 328 -16.33 -11.39 -4.78
N GLY A 329 -15.04 -11.33 -5.05
CA GLY A 329 -14.21 -12.46 -5.40
C GLY A 329 -13.70 -13.23 -4.17
N PRO A 330 -12.68 -14.08 -4.34
CA PRO A 330 -12.12 -14.87 -3.25
C PRO A 330 -11.50 -13.99 -2.17
N LEU A 331 -11.40 -14.53 -0.97
CA LEU A 331 -10.65 -13.91 0.14
C LEU A 331 -9.20 -14.42 0.15
N VAL A 332 -8.28 -13.61 0.65
CA VAL A 332 -6.88 -14.03 0.86
C VAL A 332 -6.85 -15.17 1.88
N CYS A 333 -6.13 -16.25 1.56
CA CYS A 333 -6.10 -17.43 2.39
C CYS A 333 -4.72 -18.10 2.33
N ASN A 334 -4.14 -18.44 3.48
CA ASN A 334 -2.91 -19.24 3.55
C ASN A 334 -3.21 -20.73 3.33
N ARG A 335 -2.18 -21.54 3.00
CA ARG A 335 -2.35 -22.97 2.68
C ARG A 335 -2.90 -23.80 3.83
N SER A 336 -2.45 -23.52 5.05
CA SER A 336 -2.90 -24.28 6.21
C SER A 336 -4.39 -24.07 6.45
N TRP A 337 -4.82 -22.80 6.47
CA TRP A 337 -6.24 -22.47 6.63
C TRP A 337 -7.09 -23.03 5.50
N ALA A 338 -6.61 -22.92 4.26
CA ALA A 338 -7.29 -23.45 3.07
C ALA A 338 -7.55 -24.95 3.19
N ARG A 339 -6.53 -25.73 3.59
CA ARG A 339 -6.63 -27.18 3.78
C ARG A 339 -7.64 -27.55 4.87
N ASP A 340 -7.64 -26.83 5.98
CA ASP A 340 -8.38 -27.19 7.19
C ASP A 340 -9.83 -26.69 7.18
N HIS A 341 -10.18 -25.71 6.30
CA HIS A 341 -11.49 -25.05 6.28
C HIS A 341 -12.15 -25.00 4.89
N ASP A 342 -11.76 -25.87 3.96
CA ASP A 342 -12.34 -25.99 2.61
C ASP A 342 -12.31 -24.67 1.81
N HIS A 343 -11.19 -23.95 1.93
CA HIS A 343 -10.88 -22.78 1.11
C HIS A 343 -9.84 -23.10 0.05
N GLU A 344 -9.70 -22.21 -0.93
CA GLU A 344 -8.58 -22.26 -1.86
C GLU A 344 -7.42 -21.42 -1.33
N PHE A 345 -6.17 -21.91 -1.48
CA PHE A 345 -4.98 -21.11 -1.22
C PHE A 345 -4.97 -19.90 -2.16
N ARG A 346 -4.98 -18.70 -1.58
CA ARG A 346 -5.01 -17.42 -2.30
C ARG A 346 -4.02 -16.45 -1.69
N PRO A 347 -2.76 -16.50 -2.11
CA PRO A 347 -1.80 -15.45 -1.78
C PRO A 347 -2.15 -14.17 -2.53
N ARG A 348 -1.69 -13.04 -2.01
CA ARG A 348 -1.90 -11.74 -2.64
C ARG A 348 -0.59 -11.12 -3.09
N ALA A 349 -0.64 -10.36 -4.17
CA ALA A 349 0.44 -9.46 -4.56
C ALA A 349 0.42 -8.17 -3.72
N ASP A 350 1.57 -7.51 -3.68
CA ASP A 350 1.77 -6.24 -2.95
C ASP A 350 1.37 -5.01 -3.78
N ASN A 351 0.55 -5.17 -4.80
CA ASN A 351 -0.07 -4.09 -5.57
C ASN A 351 -1.58 -4.24 -5.62
N LEU A 352 -2.27 -3.12 -5.88
CA LEU A 352 -3.72 -3.09 -5.97
C LEU A 352 -4.16 -2.10 -7.04
N ARG A 353 -4.94 -2.57 -8.01
CA ARG A 353 -5.49 -1.76 -9.09
C ARG A 353 -7.01 -1.78 -9.03
N MET A 354 -7.64 -0.62 -8.91
CA MET A 354 -9.04 -0.44 -9.27
C MET A 354 -9.10 0.02 -10.72
N ARG A 355 -9.88 -0.68 -11.54
CA ARG A 355 -10.04 -0.31 -12.96
C ARG A 355 -10.69 1.05 -13.08
N GLY A 356 -10.10 1.90 -13.91
CA GLY A 356 -10.65 3.20 -14.29
C GLY A 356 -11.38 3.16 -15.64
N THR A 357 -11.86 4.32 -16.03
CA THR A 357 -12.42 4.63 -17.35
C THR A 357 -11.56 5.68 -18.05
N SER A 358 -12.03 6.27 -19.13
CA SER A 358 -11.40 7.43 -19.77
C SER A 358 -11.95 8.78 -19.28
N THR A 359 -12.87 8.78 -18.31
CA THR A 359 -13.48 10.00 -17.80
C THR A 359 -12.48 10.74 -16.89
N THR A 360 -12.12 11.94 -17.25
CA THR A 360 -11.22 12.78 -16.49
C THR A 360 -11.88 13.34 -15.22
N LEU A 361 -11.08 13.78 -14.24
CA LEU A 361 -11.61 14.45 -13.05
C LEU A 361 -12.39 15.74 -13.43
N ASP A 362 -11.93 16.46 -14.44
CA ASP A 362 -12.60 17.69 -14.90
C ASP A 362 -13.98 17.38 -15.50
N GLU A 363 -14.13 16.29 -16.26
CA GLU A 363 -15.42 15.83 -16.77
C GLU A 363 -16.35 15.36 -15.65
N MET A 364 -15.83 14.68 -14.63
CA MET A 364 -16.61 14.31 -13.45
C MET A 364 -17.10 15.55 -12.70
N ILE A 365 -16.27 16.58 -12.54
CA ILE A 365 -16.67 17.87 -11.97
C ILE A 365 -17.76 18.51 -12.83
N ALA A 366 -17.54 18.58 -14.15
CA ALA A 366 -18.48 19.22 -15.10
C ALA A 366 -19.86 18.53 -15.11
N SER A 367 -19.95 17.24 -14.87
CA SER A 367 -21.20 16.48 -14.79
C SER A 367 -21.89 16.56 -13.42
N THR A 368 -21.24 17.10 -12.39
CA THR A 368 -21.78 17.17 -11.02
C THR A 368 -22.62 18.43 -10.82
N LYS A 369 -23.91 18.24 -10.52
CA LYS A 369 -24.81 19.35 -10.26
C LYS A 369 -24.50 20.08 -8.95
N ARG A 370 -24.31 19.33 -7.88
CA ARG A 370 -23.90 19.85 -6.57
C ARG A 370 -23.28 18.72 -5.75
N GLY A 371 -22.07 18.91 -5.28
CA GLY A 371 -21.35 17.93 -4.49
C GLY A 371 -20.06 18.50 -3.93
N LEU A 372 -19.24 17.64 -3.34
CA LEU A 372 -17.92 18.00 -2.86
C LEU A 372 -16.87 17.17 -3.59
N LEU A 373 -15.73 17.78 -3.93
CA LEU A 373 -14.50 17.04 -4.23
C LEU A 373 -13.67 16.96 -2.96
N ILE A 374 -13.31 15.73 -2.56
CA ILE A 374 -12.47 15.46 -1.39
C ILE A 374 -11.14 14.90 -1.87
N ASN A 375 -10.08 15.65 -1.62
CA ASN A 375 -8.76 15.38 -2.16
C ASN A 375 -8.06 14.21 -1.42
N SER A 376 -8.11 14.23 -0.09
CA SER A 376 -7.43 13.22 0.73
C SER A 376 -8.06 13.10 2.11
N PHE A 377 -7.76 12.00 2.77
CA PHE A 377 -8.13 11.75 4.16
C PHE A 377 -6.93 11.83 5.10
N TRP A 378 -7.22 11.89 6.38
CA TRP A 378 -6.25 11.86 7.46
C TRP A 378 -6.80 11.11 8.67
N TYR A 379 -5.93 10.32 9.31
CA TYR A 379 -6.25 9.58 10.53
C TYR A 379 -7.45 8.64 10.37
N VAL A 380 -7.47 7.88 9.27
CA VAL A 380 -8.53 6.90 9.00
C VAL A 380 -8.36 5.69 9.92
N ARG A 381 -9.40 5.34 10.69
CA ARG A 381 -9.39 4.22 11.65
C ARG A 381 -10.71 3.47 11.58
N ALA A 382 -10.67 2.18 11.87
CA ALA A 382 -11.88 1.39 12.05
C ALA A 382 -12.55 1.78 13.38
N ALA A 383 -13.77 2.28 13.30
CA ALA A 383 -14.64 2.51 14.44
C ALA A 383 -15.40 1.23 14.83
N ASP A 384 -15.77 0.44 13.82
CA ASP A 384 -16.36 -0.89 13.99
C ASP A 384 -15.83 -1.82 12.90
N PRO A 385 -14.95 -2.79 13.24
CA PRO A 385 -14.44 -3.77 12.28
C PRO A 385 -15.52 -4.68 11.69
N SER A 386 -16.59 -4.97 12.44
CA SER A 386 -17.63 -5.91 11.99
C SER A 386 -18.49 -5.39 10.84
N SER A 387 -18.53 -4.08 10.64
CA SER A 387 -19.21 -3.41 9.51
C SER A 387 -18.23 -2.64 8.61
N LEU A 388 -16.94 -2.72 8.94
CA LEU A 388 -15.88 -1.87 8.36
C LEU A 388 -16.28 -0.39 8.35
N LEU A 389 -16.87 0.06 9.48
CA LEU A 389 -17.18 1.45 9.69
C LEU A 389 -15.89 2.21 9.98
N LEU A 390 -15.54 3.12 9.09
CA LEU A 390 -14.33 3.92 9.18
C LEU A 390 -14.67 5.33 9.66
N THR A 391 -13.80 5.89 10.48
CA THR A 391 -13.81 7.31 10.85
C THR A 391 -12.47 7.94 10.49
N GLY A 392 -12.47 9.20 10.17
CA GLY A 392 -11.30 9.97 9.81
C GLY A 392 -11.66 11.44 9.58
N SER A 393 -10.73 12.19 9.01
CA SER A 393 -10.94 13.59 8.63
C SER A 393 -10.64 13.79 7.15
N THR A 394 -11.35 14.69 6.48
CA THR A 394 -10.89 15.25 5.22
C THR A 394 -9.71 16.18 5.49
N ARG A 395 -8.81 16.32 4.53
CA ARG A 395 -7.65 17.20 4.69
C ARG A 395 -7.10 17.69 3.35
N ASP A 396 -6.54 18.91 3.38
CA ASP A 396 -5.78 19.51 2.29
C ASP A 396 -6.50 19.46 0.93
N GLY A 397 -7.71 19.99 0.89
CA GLY A 397 -8.52 20.13 -0.32
C GLY A 397 -9.90 19.48 -0.18
N VAL A 398 -10.86 20.29 0.24
CA VAL A 398 -12.29 20.02 0.09
C VAL A 398 -12.88 21.16 -0.72
N TYR A 399 -13.56 20.81 -1.80
CA TYR A 399 -14.05 21.80 -2.76
C TYR A 399 -15.54 21.62 -3.00
N LEU A 400 -16.29 22.74 -3.01
CA LEU A 400 -17.70 22.76 -3.38
C LEU A 400 -17.83 22.80 -4.90
N ILE A 401 -18.58 21.86 -5.44
CA ILE A 401 -18.96 21.84 -6.85
C ILE A 401 -20.42 22.30 -6.96
N GLU A 402 -20.71 23.27 -7.81
CA GLU A 402 -22.05 23.71 -8.15
C GLU A 402 -22.18 23.93 -9.66
N ASN A 403 -23.16 23.26 -10.28
CA ASN A 403 -23.45 23.33 -11.71
C ASN A 403 -22.24 23.05 -12.63
N GLY A 404 -21.42 22.06 -12.25
CA GLY A 404 -20.28 21.64 -13.05
C GLY A 404 -18.99 22.45 -12.84
N GLU A 405 -18.96 23.35 -11.87
CA GLU A 405 -17.80 24.18 -11.57
C GLU A 405 -17.43 24.13 -10.09
N VAL A 406 -16.14 24.21 -9.78
CA VAL A 406 -15.66 24.39 -8.41
C VAL A 406 -15.87 25.84 -7.99
N THR A 407 -16.75 26.05 -7.01
CA THR A 407 -17.20 27.40 -6.62
C THR A 407 -16.63 27.89 -5.31
N ALA A 408 -16.13 27.03 -4.44
CA ALA A 408 -15.51 27.40 -3.17
C ALA A 408 -14.59 26.33 -2.62
N HIS A 409 -13.59 26.73 -1.84
CA HIS A 409 -12.92 25.87 -0.87
C HIS A 409 -13.82 25.73 0.38
N VAL A 410 -13.80 24.52 0.99
CA VAL A 410 -14.69 24.19 2.10
C VAL A 410 -13.85 23.80 3.33
N ASN A 411 -14.39 24.00 4.52
CA ASN A 411 -13.80 23.52 5.77
C ASN A 411 -13.59 21.99 5.76
N ASN A 412 -12.68 21.52 6.57
CA ASN A 412 -12.51 20.09 6.78
C ASN A 412 -13.63 19.51 7.65
N PHE A 413 -13.84 18.20 7.47
CA PHE A 413 -14.84 17.43 8.20
C PHE A 413 -14.24 16.18 8.82
N ARG A 414 -14.84 15.71 9.90
CA ARG A 414 -14.80 14.31 10.26
C ARG A 414 -15.83 13.54 9.44
N PHE A 415 -15.51 12.30 9.11
CA PHE A 415 -16.45 11.41 8.44
C PHE A 415 -16.62 10.11 9.23
N THR A 416 -17.73 9.42 8.98
CA THR A 416 -18.00 8.08 9.47
C THR A 416 -18.77 7.34 8.40
N ASN A 417 -18.08 6.44 7.67
CA ASN A 417 -18.67 5.68 6.57
C ASN A 417 -18.14 4.23 6.56
N SER A 418 -18.98 3.29 6.18
CA SER A 418 -18.50 1.94 5.83
C SER A 418 -17.83 1.98 4.45
N ALA A 419 -16.62 1.42 4.36
CA ALA A 419 -15.92 1.34 3.07
C ALA A 419 -16.73 0.55 2.04
N VAL A 420 -17.43 -0.52 2.45
CA VAL A 420 -18.32 -1.29 1.58
C VAL A 420 -19.45 -0.42 1.02
N GLU A 421 -20.10 0.35 1.88
CA GLU A 421 -21.21 1.23 1.46
C GLU A 421 -20.72 2.35 0.52
N VAL A 422 -19.50 2.86 0.71
CA VAL A 422 -18.91 3.84 -0.20
C VAL A 422 -18.75 3.25 -1.59
N PHE A 423 -18.13 2.07 -1.73
CA PHE A 423 -17.96 1.42 -3.02
C PHE A 423 -19.28 0.90 -3.61
N LYS A 424 -20.27 0.55 -2.79
CA LYS A 424 -21.61 0.18 -3.25
C LYS A 424 -22.37 1.37 -3.87
N ARG A 425 -22.19 2.57 -3.31
CA ARG A 425 -22.82 3.81 -3.76
C ARG A 425 -22.01 4.56 -4.81
N THR A 426 -20.98 3.94 -5.39
CA THR A 426 -20.21 4.52 -6.48
C THR A 426 -21.07 4.56 -7.73
N VAL A 427 -21.27 5.76 -8.29
CA VAL A 427 -22.10 6.01 -9.49
C VAL A 427 -21.29 6.43 -10.70
N GLU A 428 -20.02 6.76 -10.53
CA GLU A 428 -19.10 7.09 -11.62
C GLU A 428 -17.66 6.77 -11.20
N VAL A 429 -16.84 6.39 -12.17
CA VAL A 429 -15.42 6.04 -11.99
C VAL A 429 -14.63 6.78 -13.06
N GLY A 430 -13.59 7.49 -12.65
CA GLY A 430 -12.75 8.27 -13.53
C GLY A 430 -11.55 7.50 -14.09
N GLU A 431 -10.56 8.23 -14.59
CA GLU A 431 -9.30 7.69 -15.08
C GLU A 431 -8.39 7.26 -13.93
N ALA A 432 -7.89 6.01 -13.99
CA ALA A 432 -7.00 5.47 -12.98
C ALA A 432 -5.56 5.97 -13.16
N ASN A 433 -4.92 6.29 -12.04
CA ASN A 433 -3.51 6.67 -12.00
C ASN A 433 -2.80 5.97 -10.84
N THR A 434 -1.52 5.68 -10.98
CA THR A 434 -0.70 5.31 -9.83
C THR A 434 -0.76 6.44 -8.81
N THR A 435 -1.20 6.14 -7.62
CA THR A 435 -1.46 7.15 -6.60
C THR A 435 -0.71 6.86 -5.31
N LEU A 436 -0.45 7.90 -4.54
CA LEU A 436 0.07 7.77 -3.20
C LEU A 436 -1.09 7.77 -2.23
N THR A 437 -1.26 6.65 -1.53
CA THR A 437 -2.14 6.59 -0.37
C THR A 437 -1.54 7.45 0.74
N ARG A 438 -2.35 8.29 1.36
CA ARG A 438 -1.86 9.23 2.35
C ARG A 438 -1.78 8.62 3.75
N GLU A 439 -2.79 7.84 4.10
CA GLU A 439 -2.91 7.23 5.42
C GLU A 439 -2.20 5.89 5.52
N TYR A 440 -2.21 5.18 4.43
CA TYR A 440 -1.67 3.85 4.35
C TYR A 440 -0.65 3.84 3.23
N ALA A 441 0.53 4.47 3.49
CA ALA A 441 1.65 4.51 2.55
C ALA A 441 2.13 3.11 2.21
N MET A 442 1.22 2.31 1.74
CA MET A 442 1.37 0.92 1.34
C MET A 442 1.95 0.89 -0.06
N ASN A 443 2.30 -0.25 -0.43
CA ASN A 443 2.62 -0.75 -1.72
C ASN A 443 1.92 0.00 -2.87
N PHE A 444 2.19 -0.36 -4.06
CA PHE A 444 1.60 0.28 -5.22
C PHE A 444 0.07 0.22 -5.21
N ALA A 445 -0.56 1.38 -5.42
CA ALA A 445 -1.98 1.48 -5.69
C ALA A 445 -2.20 2.30 -6.97
N SER A 446 -3.08 1.81 -7.84
CA SER A 446 -3.62 2.55 -8.97
C SER A 446 -5.12 2.65 -8.78
N THR A 447 -5.61 3.86 -8.57
CA THR A 447 -7.01 4.08 -8.20
C THR A 447 -7.55 5.29 -8.94
N PRO A 448 -8.73 5.18 -9.57
CA PRO A 448 -9.41 6.32 -10.18
C PRO A 448 -10.04 7.20 -9.11
N PRO A 449 -10.35 8.47 -9.40
CA PRO A 449 -11.35 9.20 -8.66
C PRO A 449 -12.71 8.52 -8.83
N ILE A 450 -13.53 8.53 -7.76
CA ILE A 450 -14.88 7.94 -7.78
C ILE A 450 -15.93 8.94 -7.32
N ARG A 451 -17.09 8.98 -7.98
CA ARG A 451 -18.24 9.72 -7.51
C ARG A 451 -19.16 8.81 -6.71
N VAL A 452 -19.45 9.23 -5.49
CA VAL A 452 -20.26 8.50 -4.53
C VAL A 452 -21.54 9.29 -4.24
N GLU A 453 -22.67 8.65 -4.42
CA GLU A 453 -23.99 9.30 -4.30
C GLU A 453 -24.25 9.92 -2.93
N THR A 454 -23.74 9.28 -1.87
CA THR A 454 -23.92 9.74 -0.49
C THR A 454 -22.71 9.39 0.35
N PHE A 455 -22.10 10.40 0.97
CA PHE A 455 -20.99 10.26 1.90
C PHE A 455 -21.28 11.08 3.15
N HIS A 456 -21.21 10.44 4.32
CA HIS A 456 -21.57 11.06 5.59
C HIS A 456 -20.40 11.83 6.22
N LEU A 457 -20.56 13.14 6.34
CA LEU A 457 -19.66 14.03 7.03
C LEU A 457 -20.23 14.34 8.43
N SER A 458 -19.66 13.73 9.47
CA SER A 458 -20.28 13.63 10.80
C SER A 458 -20.13 14.89 11.66
N SER A 459 -19.06 15.66 11.47
CA SER A 459 -18.83 16.94 12.16
C SER A 459 -17.81 17.80 11.42
N VAL A 460 -17.78 19.09 11.70
CA VAL A 460 -16.71 19.97 11.23
C VAL A 460 -15.41 19.61 11.96
N SER A 461 -14.28 19.61 11.24
CA SER A 461 -12.95 19.41 11.80
C SER A 461 -12.21 20.74 11.88
N GLU A 462 -11.65 21.05 13.05
CA GLU A 462 -10.79 22.22 13.24
C GLU A 462 -9.35 21.98 12.77
N ALA A 463 -9.04 20.77 12.29
CA ALA A 463 -7.70 20.43 11.80
C ALA A 463 -7.41 21.21 10.50
N VAL A 464 -6.36 22.01 10.53
CA VAL A 464 -5.82 22.77 9.40
C VAL A 464 -4.73 21.96 8.68
#